data_a4701cc059161c9358e2106fdcd0d4d9
#
_entry.id   a4701cc059161c9358e2106fdcd0d4d9
#
_cell.length_a   1.000
_cell.length_b   1.000
_cell.length_c   1.000
_cell.angle_alpha   90.00
_cell.angle_beta   90.00
_cell.angle_gamma   90.00
#
_symmetry.space_group_name_H-M   'P 1'
#
loop_
_entity.id
_entity.type
_entity.pdbx_description
1 polymer ?
#
loop_
_entity_poly.entity_id
_entity_poly.type
_entity_poly.pdbx_seq_one_letter_code
_entity_poly.pdbx_strand_id
1 'polypeptide(L)'
;KYIHDATEFHTTNINSVNVSFLDFQQFGKNKAKTFKCSPDGLVQICLQWAYYRLHNKSPGFCYEPASTKGFLCGRTEVIRASTKPSSDFVNYMVGNNVKKEIAIELLQNACNEHSKNARNAVNGKGVDRHLFSLFKIAQLRGGEIPAIYRDKAWEVSNTSIISTSNVTSEMIRCVGFGPVVP
;
A
#
# COMPACT_ATOMS: atom_id res chain seq x y z
N LYS A 1 37.57 15.28 7.31
CA LYS A 1 37.19 14.32 6.26
C LYS A 1 35.80 13.75 6.54
N TYR A 2 35.58 12.99 7.63
CA TYR A 2 34.30 12.32 7.91
C TYR A 2 33.10 13.28 7.99
N ILE A 3 33.25 14.47 8.59
CA ILE A 3 32.16 15.46 8.66
C ILE A 3 31.82 15.98 7.25
N HIS A 4 32.82 16.25 6.44
CA HIS A 4 32.64 16.72 5.06
C HIS A 4 31.91 15.65 4.23
N ASP A 5 32.41 14.41 4.25
CA ASP A 5 31.80 13.28 3.50
C ASP A 5 30.35 13.03 3.95
N ALA A 6 30.07 13.10 5.26
CA ALA A 6 28.73 12.99 5.79
C ALA A 6 27.79 14.12 5.35
N THR A 7 28.32 15.37 5.35
CA THR A 7 27.55 16.55 4.91
C THR A 7 27.17 16.44 3.43
N GLU A 8 28.14 16.05 2.59
CA GLU A 8 27.93 15.89 1.16
C GLU A 8 26.88 14.79 0.89
N PHE A 9 27.02 13.64 1.55
CA PHE A 9 26.07 12.52 1.46
C PHE A 9 24.65 12.96 1.87
N HIS A 10 24.50 13.61 3.02
CA HIS A 10 23.19 14.08 3.49
C HIS A 10 22.59 15.15 2.59
N THR A 11 23.40 16.11 2.13
CA THR A 11 22.93 17.17 1.22
C THR A 11 22.41 16.58 -0.09
N THR A 12 23.16 15.64 -0.67
CA THR A 12 22.75 14.94 -1.89
C THR A 12 21.44 14.20 -1.69
N ASN A 13 21.31 13.43 -0.60
CA ASN A 13 20.09 12.70 -0.29
C ASN A 13 18.89 13.62 -0.05
N ILE A 14 19.04 14.69 0.73
CA ILE A 14 17.97 15.65 1.00
C ILE A 14 17.49 16.30 -0.30
N ASN A 15 18.42 16.69 -1.18
CA ASN A 15 18.08 17.32 -2.45
C ASN A 15 17.47 16.36 -3.48
N SER A 16 17.64 15.05 -3.29
CA SER A 16 17.01 14.03 -4.14
C SER A 16 15.57 13.69 -3.75
N VAL A 17 15.11 14.15 -2.57
CA VAL A 17 13.78 13.83 -2.03
C VAL A 17 12.91 15.07 -2.07
N ASN A 18 11.71 14.93 -2.60
CA ASN A 18 10.68 15.96 -2.51
C ASN A 18 9.65 15.56 -1.45
N VAL A 19 9.42 16.43 -0.48
CA VAL A 19 8.48 16.22 0.61
C VAL A 19 7.32 17.19 0.46
N SER A 20 6.10 16.65 0.40
CA SER A 20 4.88 17.44 0.39
C SER A 20 4.01 17.10 1.60
N PHE A 21 3.28 18.08 2.07
CA PHE A 21 2.39 17.95 3.22
C PHE A 21 0.96 18.33 2.84
N LEU A 22 -0.01 17.51 3.25
CA LEU A 22 -1.43 17.78 3.10
C LEU A 22 -2.14 17.67 4.46
N ASP A 23 -2.67 18.80 4.94
CA ASP A 23 -3.57 18.82 6.10
C ASP A 23 -5.03 18.88 5.63
N PHE A 24 -5.71 17.74 5.66
CA PHE A 24 -7.06 17.58 5.18
C PHE A 24 -8.06 17.68 6.35
N GLN A 25 -8.77 18.80 6.45
CA GLN A 25 -9.66 19.13 7.56
C GLN A 25 -11.17 18.93 7.27
N GLN A 26 -11.57 18.56 6.06
CA GLN A 26 -12.98 18.53 5.66
C GLN A 26 -13.77 17.39 6.33
N PHE A 27 -13.15 16.22 6.50
CA PHE A 27 -13.73 15.09 7.22
C PHE A 27 -12.66 14.10 7.67
N GLY A 28 -13.02 13.22 8.63
CA GLY A 28 -12.11 12.19 9.16
C GLY A 28 -12.79 10.84 9.35
N LYS A 29 -12.20 10.02 10.21
CA LYS A 29 -12.63 8.63 10.47
C LYS A 29 -14.13 8.47 10.77
N ASN A 30 -14.72 9.42 11.49
CA ASN A 30 -16.13 9.34 11.87
C ASN A 30 -17.04 9.45 10.64
N LYS A 31 -16.70 10.33 9.70
CA LYS A 31 -17.45 10.46 8.45
C LYS A 31 -17.30 9.22 7.56
N ALA A 32 -16.10 8.65 7.46
CA ALA A 32 -15.89 7.39 6.73
C ALA A 32 -16.78 6.26 7.27
N LYS A 33 -16.91 6.15 8.59
CA LYS A 33 -17.78 5.17 9.23
C LYS A 33 -19.26 5.37 8.89
N THR A 34 -19.73 6.62 8.72
CA THR A 34 -21.12 6.85 8.29
C THR A 34 -21.39 6.33 6.88
N PHE A 35 -20.36 6.19 6.04
CA PHE A 35 -20.45 5.56 4.71
C PHE A 35 -20.30 4.04 4.74
N LYS A 36 -20.22 3.44 5.94
CA LYS A 36 -19.92 2.00 6.14
C LYS A 36 -18.58 1.57 5.51
N CYS A 37 -17.64 2.50 5.46
CA CYS A 37 -16.27 2.25 4.97
C CYS A 37 -15.28 2.22 6.13
N SER A 38 -14.31 1.33 6.06
CA SER A 38 -13.11 1.43 6.89
C SER A 38 -12.38 2.73 6.56
N PRO A 39 -12.00 3.56 7.55
CA PRO A 39 -11.25 4.79 7.29
C PRO A 39 -9.93 4.54 6.54
N ASP A 40 -9.22 3.49 6.92
CA ASP A 40 -7.99 3.06 6.28
C ASP A 40 -8.23 2.59 4.84
N GLY A 41 -9.18 1.66 4.64
CA GLY A 41 -9.59 1.23 3.30
C GLY A 41 -10.01 2.40 2.40
N LEU A 42 -10.74 3.37 2.94
CA LEU A 42 -11.13 4.56 2.18
C LEU A 42 -9.90 5.34 1.68
N VAL A 43 -8.92 5.57 2.55
CA VAL A 43 -7.68 6.28 2.17
C VAL A 43 -6.93 5.50 1.08
N GLN A 44 -6.76 4.19 1.25
CA GLN A 44 -6.08 3.35 0.27
C GLN A 44 -6.75 3.37 -1.11
N ILE A 45 -8.08 3.34 -1.15
CA ILE A 45 -8.83 3.43 -2.41
C ILE A 45 -8.72 4.83 -3.03
N CYS A 46 -8.78 5.89 -2.21
CA CYS A 46 -8.60 7.27 -2.69
C CYS A 46 -7.21 7.50 -3.30
N LEU A 47 -6.15 6.90 -2.74
CA LEU A 47 -4.80 6.99 -3.31
C LEU A 47 -4.71 6.32 -4.69
N GLN A 48 -5.31 5.14 -4.85
CA GLN A 48 -5.36 4.46 -6.14
C GLN A 48 -6.13 5.27 -7.18
N TRP A 49 -7.25 5.88 -6.78
CA TRP A 49 -8.03 6.75 -7.66
C TRP A 49 -7.27 8.03 -8.02
N ALA A 50 -6.62 8.69 -7.06
CA ALA A 50 -5.79 9.87 -7.30
C ALA A 50 -4.64 9.56 -8.27
N TYR A 51 -3.95 8.43 -8.07
CA TYR A 51 -2.90 7.98 -8.97
C TYR A 51 -3.43 7.76 -10.40
N TYR A 52 -4.58 7.09 -10.53
CA TYR A 52 -5.20 6.88 -11.85
C TYR A 52 -5.52 8.20 -12.54
N ARG A 53 -6.06 9.17 -11.80
CA ARG A 53 -6.37 10.50 -12.35
C ARG A 53 -5.14 11.27 -12.84
N LEU A 54 -4.01 11.09 -12.17
CA LEU A 54 -2.76 11.77 -12.53
C LEU A 54 -2.05 11.11 -13.72
N HIS A 55 -2.11 9.79 -13.80
CA HIS A 55 -1.28 9.02 -14.74
C HIS A 55 -2.09 8.27 -15.80
N ASN A 56 -3.42 8.29 -15.74
CA ASN A 56 -4.34 7.55 -16.62
C ASN A 56 -4.02 6.04 -16.68
N LYS A 57 -3.54 5.48 -15.58
CA LYS A 57 -3.21 4.05 -15.43
C LYS A 57 -3.34 3.60 -13.98
N SER A 58 -3.55 2.29 -13.78
CA SER A 58 -3.52 1.69 -12.45
C SER A 58 -2.11 1.78 -11.85
N PRO A 59 -1.98 2.03 -10.53
CA PRO A 59 -0.70 1.94 -9.85
C PRO A 59 -0.14 0.50 -9.79
N GLY A 60 -0.93 -0.49 -10.19
CA GLY A 60 -0.56 -1.89 -10.01
C GLY A 60 -0.55 -2.29 -8.54
N PHE A 61 0.54 -2.88 -8.07
CA PHE A 61 0.68 -3.25 -6.66
C PHE A 61 0.88 -2.01 -5.77
N CYS A 62 0.02 -1.86 -4.75
CA CYS A 62 0.17 -0.88 -3.68
C CYS A 62 0.58 -1.61 -2.39
N TYR A 63 1.72 -1.24 -1.84
CA TYR A 63 2.24 -1.81 -0.61
C TYR A 63 1.65 -1.11 0.62
N GLU A 64 1.17 -1.89 1.57
CA GLU A 64 0.76 -1.41 2.88
C GLU A 64 1.19 -2.42 3.95
N PRO A 65 1.90 -2.03 5.02
CA PRO A 65 2.32 -2.94 6.08
C PRO A 65 1.20 -3.20 7.08
N ALA A 66 0.99 -4.47 7.41
CA ALA A 66 0.20 -4.91 8.55
C ALA A 66 1.11 -5.35 9.69
N SER A 67 0.82 -4.93 10.92
CA SER A 67 1.57 -5.37 12.09
C SER A 67 1.23 -6.82 12.45
N THR A 68 2.26 -7.65 12.60
CA THR A 68 2.14 -9.05 13.08
C THR A 68 2.67 -9.21 14.51
N LYS A 69 2.68 -8.15 15.30
CA LYS A 69 3.18 -8.12 16.68
C LYS A 69 2.45 -9.07 17.64
N GLY A 70 1.31 -9.63 17.25
CA GLY A 70 0.62 -10.67 18.01
C GLY A 70 1.33 -12.03 17.98
N PHE A 71 2.30 -12.22 17.09
CA PHE A 71 3.12 -13.43 17.00
C PHE A 71 4.47 -13.22 17.68
N LEU A 72 5.06 -14.30 18.20
CA LEU A 72 6.42 -14.28 18.72
C LEU A 72 7.40 -13.82 17.64
N CYS A 73 8.18 -12.78 17.92
CA CYS A 73 9.08 -12.10 16.98
C CYS A 73 8.37 -11.55 15.71
N GLY A 74 7.05 -11.38 15.76
CA GLY A 74 6.27 -10.83 14.67
C GLY A 74 6.63 -9.38 14.38
N ARG A 75 6.74 -9.02 13.07
CA ARG A 75 7.05 -7.67 12.58
C ARG A 75 5.93 -7.15 11.71
N THR A 76 6.01 -7.42 10.42
CA THR A 76 5.01 -6.97 9.46
C THR A 76 4.70 -8.03 8.39
N GLU A 77 3.48 -8.01 7.91
CA GLU A 77 3.06 -8.66 6.67
C GLU A 77 2.56 -7.59 5.69
N VAL A 78 2.41 -7.95 4.44
CA VAL A 78 1.94 -7.03 3.39
C VAL A 78 0.44 -7.15 3.19
N ILE A 79 -0.25 -6.01 3.23
CA ILE A 79 -1.61 -5.89 2.72
C ILE A 79 -1.50 -5.47 1.25
N ARG A 80 -2.00 -6.29 0.33
CA ARG A 80 -2.13 -5.93 -1.07
C ARG A 80 -3.38 -5.08 -1.24
N ALA A 81 -3.19 -3.75 -1.20
CA ALA A 81 -4.30 -2.79 -1.19
C ALA A 81 -4.99 -2.68 -2.57
N SER A 82 -4.27 -2.96 -3.67
CA SER A 82 -4.86 -3.02 -5.01
C SER A 82 -5.57 -4.36 -5.22
N THR A 83 -6.89 -4.32 -5.36
CA THR A 83 -7.76 -5.48 -5.52
C THR A 83 -8.67 -5.31 -6.74
N LYS A 84 -9.34 -6.38 -7.17
CA LYS A 84 -10.34 -6.28 -8.23
C LYS A 84 -11.45 -5.29 -7.86
N PRO A 85 -12.08 -5.35 -6.65
CA PRO A 85 -13.07 -4.35 -6.25
C PRO A 85 -12.54 -2.91 -6.23
N SER A 86 -11.27 -2.68 -5.83
CA SER A 86 -10.71 -1.33 -5.88
C SER A 86 -10.53 -0.83 -7.32
N SER A 87 -10.09 -1.70 -8.22
CA SER A 87 -9.98 -1.38 -9.65
C SER A 87 -11.34 -1.11 -10.28
N ASP A 88 -12.37 -1.86 -9.92
CA ASP A 88 -13.74 -1.66 -10.42
C ASP A 88 -14.28 -0.29 -9.98
N PHE A 89 -14.08 0.09 -8.72
CA PHE A 89 -14.43 1.42 -8.24
C PHE A 89 -13.67 2.52 -8.99
N VAL A 90 -12.36 2.41 -9.11
CA VAL A 90 -11.53 3.43 -9.80
C VAL A 90 -11.94 3.58 -11.24
N ASN A 91 -12.11 2.48 -11.98
CA ASN A 91 -12.52 2.48 -13.38
C ASN A 91 -13.92 3.10 -13.55
N TYR A 92 -14.84 2.81 -12.64
CA TYR A 92 -16.18 3.41 -12.67
C TYR A 92 -16.12 4.92 -12.45
N MET A 93 -15.31 5.38 -11.46
CA MET A 93 -15.19 6.80 -11.12
C MET A 93 -14.51 7.67 -12.17
N VAL A 94 -13.78 7.09 -13.11
CA VAL A 94 -13.19 7.82 -14.24
C VAL A 94 -14.07 7.78 -15.51
N GLY A 95 -15.17 7.07 -15.46
CA GLY A 95 -16.16 7.04 -16.55
C GLY A 95 -17.02 8.32 -16.61
N ASN A 96 -17.71 8.51 -17.74
CA ASN A 96 -18.50 9.73 -17.99
C ASN A 96 -19.88 9.75 -17.33
N ASN A 97 -20.41 8.60 -16.89
CA ASN A 97 -21.77 8.48 -16.35
C ASN A 97 -21.78 7.88 -14.94
N VAL A 98 -21.19 8.59 -13.98
CA VAL A 98 -21.10 8.13 -12.59
C VAL A 98 -22.44 8.35 -11.88
N LYS A 99 -23.11 7.26 -11.51
CA LYS A 99 -24.31 7.26 -10.64
C LYS A 99 -23.85 7.08 -9.20
N LYS A 100 -24.35 7.92 -8.31
CA LYS A 100 -23.93 7.97 -6.90
C LYS A 100 -24.16 6.64 -6.18
N GLU A 101 -25.27 6.00 -6.41
CA GLU A 101 -25.66 4.74 -5.76
C GLU A 101 -24.67 3.62 -6.11
N ILE A 102 -24.31 3.49 -7.37
CA ILE A 102 -23.35 2.49 -7.86
C ILE A 102 -21.94 2.81 -7.34
N ALA A 103 -21.54 4.08 -7.34
CA ALA A 103 -20.24 4.50 -6.80
C ALA A 103 -20.09 4.16 -5.32
N ILE A 104 -21.15 4.35 -4.52
CA ILE A 104 -21.17 4.01 -3.09
C ILE A 104 -21.04 2.49 -2.91
N GLU A 105 -21.79 1.69 -3.66
CA GLU A 105 -21.72 0.23 -3.59
C GLU A 105 -20.33 -0.28 -3.93
N LEU A 106 -19.74 0.18 -5.03
CA LEU A 106 -18.40 -0.20 -5.45
C LEU A 106 -17.34 0.21 -4.42
N LEU A 107 -17.45 1.40 -3.84
CA LEU A 107 -16.55 1.86 -2.78
C LEU A 107 -16.66 0.98 -1.54
N GLN A 108 -17.88 0.65 -1.10
CA GLN A 108 -18.08 -0.23 0.05
C GLN A 108 -17.51 -1.62 -0.19
N ASN A 109 -17.70 -2.19 -1.38
CA ASN A 109 -17.14 -3.48 -1.76
C ASN A 109 -15.59 -3.44 -1.74
N ALA A 110 -14.98 -2.38 -2.26
CA ALA A 110 -13.54 -2.19 -2.22
C ALA A 110 -13.01 -2.06 -0.78
N CYS A 111 -13.66 -1.27 0.07
CA CYS A 111 -13.29 -1.12 1.48
C CYS A 111 -13.47 -2.43 2.28
N ASN A 112 -14.49 -3.22 1.97
CA ASN A 112 -14.73 -4.51 2.61
C ASN A 112 -13.65 -5.53 2.26
N GLU A 113 -13.25 -5.61 0.98
CA GLU A 113 -12.17 -6.50 0.55
C GLU A 113 -10.83 -6.07 1.14
N HIS A 114 -10.53 -4.76 1.17
CA HIS A 114 -9.35 -4.24 1.86
C HIS A 114 -9.33 -4.66 3.34
N SER A 115 -10.44 -4.48 4.06
CA SER A 115 -10.55 -4.84 5.48
C SER A 115 -10.38 -6.34 5.72
N LYS A 116 -10.84 -7.18 4.80
CA LYS A 116 -10.65 -8.64 4.84
C LYS A 116 -9.16 -8.98 4.66
N ASN A 117 -8.49 -8.36 3.67
CA ASN A 117 -7.07 -8.57 3.42
C ASN A 117 -6.21 -8.10 4.60
N ALA A 118 -6.53 -6.95 5.17
CA ALA A 118 -5.87 -6.45 6.38
C ALA A 118 -5.98 -7.43 7.56
N ARG A 119 -7.18 -7.95 7.83
CA ARG A 119 -7.37 -8.98 8.87
C ARG A 119 -6.60 -10.26 8.59
N ASN A 120 -6.55 -10.70 7.35
CA ASN A 120 -5.78 -11.88 6.96
C ASN A 120 -4.28 -11.67 7.19
N ALA A 121 -3.75 -10.50 6.81
CA ALA A 121 -2.33 -10.16 7.00
C ALA A 121 -1.96 -10.11 8.50
N VAL A 122 -2.75 -9.42 9.33
CA VAL A 122 -2.53 -9.36 10.79
C VAL A 122 -2.56 -10.75 11.44
N ASN A 123 -3.38 -11.66 10.93
CA ASN A 123 -3.50 -13.04 11.42
C ASN A 123 -2.50 -14.03 10.79
N GLY A 124 -1.46 -13.53 10.10
CA GLY A 124 -0.42 -14.35 9.51
C GLY A 124 -0.87 -15.20 8.30
N LYS A 125 -1.98 -14.81 7.66
CA LYS A 125 -2.51 -15.47 6.46
C LYS A 125 -2.08 -14.77 5.17
N GLY A 126 -1.16 -13.81 5.24
CA GLY A 126 -0.52 -13.20 4.10
C GLY A 126 0.46 -14.15 3.44
N VAL A 127 0.76 -13.89 2.17
CA VAL A 127 1.64 -14.77 1.37
C VAL A 127 3.01 -14.14 1.07
N ASP A 128 3.13 -12.83 1.21
CA ASP A 128 4.32 -12.11 0.75
C ASP A 128 5.57 -12.46 1.55
N ARG A 129 5.50 -12.44 2.87
CA ARG A 129 6.65 -12.79 3.73
C ARG A 129 7.00 -14.26 3.63
N HIS A 130 6.01 -15.12 3.46
CA HIS A 130 6.22 -16.55 3.25
C HIS A 130 6.98 -16.82 1.95
N LEU A 131 6.52 -16.30 0.83
CA LEU A 131 7.16 -16.48 -0.47
C LEU A 131 8.56 -15.84 -0.49
N PHE A 132 8.72 -14.66 0.09
CA PHE A 132 10.04 -14.02 0.23
C PHE A 132 11.01 -14.88 1.03
N SER A 133 10.57 -15.48 2.14
CA SER A 133 11.40 -16.36 2.97
C SER A 133 11.80 -17.62 2.21
N LEU A 134 10.88 -18.24 1.48
CA LEU A 134 11.19 -19.40 0.63
C LEU A 134 12.23 -19.07 -0.45
N PHE A 135 12.09 -17.91 -1.10
CA PHE A 135 13.08 -17.43 -2.06
C PHE A 135 14.47 -17.28 -1.43
N LYS A 136 14.54 -16.62 -0.26
CA LYS A 136 15.82 -16.43 0.45
C LYS A 136 16.45 -17.76 0.89
N ILE A 137 15.66 -18.71 1.37
CA ILE A 137 16.14 -20.03 1.73
C ILE A 137 16.67 -20.79 0.51
N ALA A 138 15.99 -20.71 -0.63
CA ALA A 138 16.45 -21.32 -1.87
C ALA A 138 17.81 -20.75 -2.30
N GLN A 139 17.98 -19.42 -2.24
CA GLN A 139 19.26 -18.75 -2.51
C GLN A 139 20.37 -19.21 -1.55
N LEU A 140 20.11 -19.27 -0.24
CA LEU A 140 21.09 -19.64 0.77
C LEU A 140 21.54 -21.11 0.65
N ARG A 141 20.66 -21.99 0.21
CA ARG A 141 20.98 -23.42 0.01
C ARG A 141 21.74 -23.71 -1.28
N GLY A 142 21.92 -22.69 -2.16
CA GLY A 142 22.63 -22.87 -3.45
C GLY A 142 21.91 -23.78 -4.44
N GLY A 143 20.62 -24.06 -4.22
CA GLY A 143 19.80 -24.88 -5.11
C GLY A 143 19.23 -24.08 -6.30
N GLU A 144 18.52 -24.79 -7.17
CA GLU A 144 17.80 -24.13 -8.27
C GLU A 144 16.68 -23.23 -7.71
N ILE A 145 16.63 -21.98 -8.17
CA ILE A 145 15.55 -21.06 -7.82
C ILE A 145 14.29 -21.47 -8.56
N PRO A 146 13.18 -21.75 -7.86
CA PRO A 146 11.91 -22.12 -8.48
C PRO A 146 11.45 -21.14 -9.56
N ALA A 147 10.82 -21.67 -10.62
CA ALA A 147 10.43 -20.89 -11.81
C ALA A 147 9.54 -19.69 -11.49
N ILE A 148 8.69 -19.79 -10.47
CA ILE A 148 7.82 -18.69 -10.02
C ILE A 148 8.59 -17.39 -9.74
N TYR A 149 9.80 -17.46 -9.19
CA TYR A 149 10.62 -16.28 -8.86
C TYR A 149 11.34 -15.68 -10.06
N ARG A 150 11.31 -16.38 -11.21
CA ARG A 150 11.87 -15.93 -12.50
C ARG A 150 10.78 -15.48 -13.47
N ASP A 151 9.52 -15.65 -13.09
CA ASP A 151 8.39 -15.26 -13.91
C ASP A 151 8.19 -13.74 -13.94
N LYS A 152 7.85 -13.18 -15.09
CA LYS A 152 7.56 -11.75 -15.22
C LYS A 152 6.40 -11.31 -14.33
N ALA A 153 5.44 -12.18 -14.10
CA ALA A 153 4.33 -11.90 -13.20
C ALA A 153 4.80 -11.70 -11.75
N TRP A 154 5.82 -12.45 -11.30
CA TRP A 154 6.44 -12.25 -9.99
C TRP A 154 7.05 -10.85 -9.87
N GLU A 155 7.85 -10.44 -10.84
CA GLU A 155 8.48 -9.11 -10.88
C GLU A 155 7.41 -8.01 -10.82
N VAL A 156 6.42 -8.06 -11.71
CA VAL A 156 5.33 -7.08 -11.78
C VAL A 156 4.52 -7.05 -10.49
N SER A 157 4.20 -8.22 -9.91
CA SER A 157 3.39 -8.31 -8.69
C SER A 157 4.13 -7.85 -7.43
N ASN A 158 5.44 -7.72 -7.47
CA ASN A 158 6.26 -7.26 -6.34
C ASN A 158 6.84 -5.85 -6.55
N THR A 159 6.60 -5.23 -7.70
CA THR A 159 6.97 -3.84 -7.95
C THR A 159 5.83 -2.92 -7.48
N SER A 160 6.04 -2.20 -6.39
CA SER A 160 5.06 -1.25 -5.87
C SER A 160 5.44 0.18 -6.22
N ILE A 161 4.48 0.91 -6.82
CA ILE A 161 4.65 2.34 -7.13
C ILE A 161 4.18 3.19 -5.95
N ILE A 162 3.18 2.73 -5.22
CA ILE A 162 2.66 3.39 -4.02
C ILE A 162 3.01 2.54 -2.82
N SER A 163 3.76 3.13 -1.88
CA SER A 163 4.00 2.56 -0.56
C SER A 163 3.37 3.47 0.49
N THR A 164 2.60 2.87 1.37
CA THR A 164 1.89 3.61 2.41
C THR A 164 2.32 3.11 3.78
N SER A 165 2.28 4.00 4.76
CA SER A 165 2.46 3.64 6.16
C SER A 165 1.45 4.42 6.99
N ASN A 166 0.59 3.72 7.72
CA ASN A 166 -0.38 4.34 8.60
C ASN A 166 0.04 4.11 10.05
N VAL A 167 0.28 5.20 10.75
CA VAL A 167 0.55 5.16 12.20
C VAL A 167 -0.67 5.75 12.91
N THR A 168 -1.47 4.87 13.51
CA THR A 168 -2.64 5.28 14.29
C THR A 168 -2.25 5.49 15.75
N SER A 169 -2.13 6.74 16.14
CA SER A 169 -1.97 7.14 17.54
C SER A 169 -2.68 8.47 17.75
N GLU A 170 -3.23 8.68 18.94
CA GLU A 170 -3.76 10.00 19.31
C GLU A 170 -2.67 11.07 19.31
N MET A 171 -1.42 10.66 19.49
CA MET A 171 -0.24 11.53 19.52
C MET A 171 0.38 11.75 18.13
N ILE A 172 0.10 10.88 17.17
CA ILE A 172 0.65 10.97 15.80
C ILE A 172 -0.52 11.19 14.85
N ARG A 173 -0.62 12.38 14.30
CA ARG A 173 -1.73 12.81 13.44
C ARG A 173 -1.40 12.76 11.96
N CYS A 174 -0.28 12.14 11.58
CA CYS A 174 0.15 12.09 10.19
C CYS A 174 0.27 10.66 9.68
N VAL A 175 -0.02 10.51 8.41
CA VAL A 175 0.19 9.28 7.62
C VAL A 175 1.24 9.61 6.57
N GLY A 176 2.26 8.78 6.50
CA GLY A 176 3.31 8.94 5.49
C GLY A 176 3.00 8.10 4.26
N PHE A 177 3.16 8.68 3.09
CA PHE A 177 3.11 8.00 1.81
C PHE A 177 4.41 8.27 1.08
N GLY A 178 4.94 7.28 0.41
CA GLY A 178 6.13 7.45 -0.39
C GLY A 178 6.15 6.49 -1.58
N PRO A 179 6.81 6.86 -2.69
CA PRO A 179 7.15 5.88 -3.68
C PRO A 179 8.13 4.89 -3.07
N VAL A 180 7.96 3.60 -3.36
CA VAL A 180 9.04 2.65 -3.17
C VAL A 180 9.98 2.86 -4.35
N VAL A 181 11.17 3.33 -4.07
CA VAL A 181 12.24 3.32 -5.05
C VAL A 181 12.63 1.86 -5.25
N PRO A 182 12.70 1.37 -6.49
CA PRO A 182 13.12 0.00 -6.77
C PRO A 182 14.53 -0.33 -6.32
#